data_e1835fd64f9089e87028efb9ba69746d
#
_entry.id   e1835fd64f9089e87028efb9ba69746d
#
_cell.length_a   1.000
_cell.length_b   1.000
_cell.length_c   1.000
_cell.angle_alpha   90.00
_cell.angle_beta   90.00
_cell.angle_gamma   90.00
#
_symmetry.space_group_name_H-M   'P 1'
#
loop_
_entity.id
_entity.type
_entity.pdbx_description
1 polymer ?
#
loop_
_entity_poly.entity_id
_entity_poly.type
_entity_poly.pdbx_seq_one_letter_code
_entity_poly.pdbx_strand_id
1 'polypeptide(L)'
;MGEKIDVLEHAGEILPAVNRGVLLTSAAHGKVNTMTISWGTLGVEWARPVFVTFVREGRFTRTLLDETGEFTIGVPGEGFDRRILARAGSITGRDIDKIAELGLHTVEPQVVSVPAIAETALTLECRVVHRQLQDRNALPADILARFYPQDVPSTNCDSNRDMHIAYYGEVVAAYTM
;
A
#
# COMPACT_ATOMS: atom_id res chain seq x y z
N MET A 1 5.77 -12.41 -17.98
CA MET A 1 5.58 -10.95 -17.81
C MET A 1 4.12 -10.68 -18.16
N GLY A 2 3.35 -10.05 -17.24
CA GLY A 2 1.93 -9.82 -17.47
C GLY A 2 1.65 -8.79 -18.56
N GLU A 3 0.42 -8.73 -19.01
CA GLU A 3 -0.02 -7.81 -20.05
C GLU A 3 -0.11 -6.39 -19.48
N LYS A 4 0.47 -5.41 -20.19
CA LYS A 4 0.39 -3.99 -19.81
C LYS A 4 -1.04 -3.49 -19.98
N ILE A 5 -1.52 -2.72 -19.00
CA ILE A 5 -2.86 -2.14 -19.00
C ILE A 5 -2.82 -0.63 -18.82
N ASP A 6 -3.89 0.05 -19.26
CA ASP A 6 -4.17 1.42 -18.84
C ASP A 6 -4.84 1.41 -17.47
N VAL A 7 -4.17 1.96 -16.47
CA VAL A 7 -4.65 1.95 -15.08
C VAL A 7 -5.96 2.71 -14.89
N LEU A 8 -6.21 3.74 -15.69
CA LEU A 8 -7.45 4.53 -15.59
C LEU A 8 -8.66 3.79 -16.14
N GLU A 9 -8.47 2.98 -17.18
CA GLU A 9 -9.52 2.11 -17.70
C GLU A 9 -9.91 1.00 -16.69
N HIS A 10 -8.96 0.60 -15.81
CA HIS A 10 -9.18 -0.39 -14.75
C HIS A 10 -9.58 0.21 -13.39
N ALA A 11 -9.84 1.52 -13.31
CA ALA A 11 -10.19 2.18 -12.06
C ALA A 11 -11.46 1.57 -11.40
N GLY A 12 -12.42 1.14 -12.21
CA GLY A 12 -13.65 0.47 -11.75
C GLY A 12 -13.42 -0.89 -11.07
N GLU A 13 -12.30 -1.55 -11.32
CA GLU A 13 -11.87 -2.79 -10.67
C GLU A 13 -10.99 -2.49 -9.44
N ILE A 14 -10.03 -1.58 -9.60
CA ILE A 14 -9.03 -1.25 -8.59
C ILE A 14 -9.66 -0.62 -7.36
N LEU A 15 -10.52 0.39 -7.51
CA LEU A 15 -11.07 1.13 -6.36
C LEU A 15 -11.95 0.26 -5.44
N PRO A 16 -12.86 -0.60 -5.94
CA PRO A 16 -13.57 -1.54 -5.09
C PRO A 16 -12.64 -2.56 -4.41
N ALA A 17 -11.53 -2.95 -5.08
CA ALA A 17 -10.54 -3.85 -4.48
C ALA A 17 -9.80 -3.16 -3.33
N VAL A 18 -9.40 -1.90 -3.46
CA VAL A 18 -8.78 -1.11 -2.38
C VAL A 18 -9.66 -1.13 -1.13
N ASN A 19 -10.96 -0.88 -1.26
CA ASN A 19 -11.89 -0.90 -0.12
C ASN A 19 -11.98 -2.29 0.56
N ARG A 20 -11.75 -3.37 -0.19
CA ARG A 20 -11.73 -4.74 0.34
C ARG A 20 -10.36 -5.18 0.84
N GLY A 21 -9.33 -4.41 0.57
CA GLY A 21 -7.92 -4.67 0.89
C GLY A 21 -7.07 -5.04 -0.32
N VAL A 22 -5.96 -4.34 -0.47
CA VAL A 22 -4.90 -4.64 -1.44
C VAL A 22 -3.56 -4.71 -0.72
N LEU A 23 -2.55 -5.28 -1.37
CA LEU A 23 -1.19 -5.34 -0.82
C LEU A 23 -0.39 -4.12 -1.27
N LEU A 24 0.15 -3.36 -0.32
CA LEU A 24 1.17 -2.35 -0.55
C LEU A 24 2.52 -2.95 -0.21
N THR A 25 3.41 -3.03 -1.19
CA THR A 25 4.77 -3.54 -1.01
C THR A 25 5.78 -2.40 -1.12
N SER A 26 6.77 -2.42 -0.25
CA SER A 26 7.92 -1.52 -0.22
C SER A 26 9.20 -2.32 0.00
N ALA A 27 10.32 -1.80 -0.46
CA ALA A 27 11.61 -2.46 -0.30
C ALA A 27 12.72 -1.43 -0.11
N ALA A 28 13.70 -1.75 0.73
CA ALA A 28 14.95 -1.02 0.90
C ALA A 28 15.99 -1.92 1.56
N HIS A 29 17.28 -1.70 1.29
CA HIS A 29 18.40 -2.40 1.91
C HIS A 29 18.30 -3.93 1.85
N GLY A 30 17.82 -4.48 0.74
CA GLY A 30 17.62 -5.91 0.55
C GLY A 30 16.42 -6.51 1.32
N LYS A 31 15.64 -5.71 2.03
CA LYS A 31 14.44 -6.15 2.74
C LYS A 31 13.19 -5.75 1.96
N VAL A 32 12.33 -6.73 1.68
CA VAL A 32 11.00 -6.54 1.09
C VAL A 32 9.97 -6.67 2.19
N ASN A 33 8.98 -5.78 2.21
CA ASN A 33 7.87 -5.85 3.14
C ASN A 33 6.57 -5.53 2.44
N THR A 34 5.53 -6.29 2.77
CA THR A 34 4.17 -6.03 2.29
C THR A 34 3.21 -5.79 3.45
N MET A 35 2.19 -4.98 3.25
CA MET A 35 1.11 -4.77 4.20
C MET A 35 -0.22 -4.59 3.47
N THR A 36 -1.30 -4.90 4.15
CA THR A 36 -2.64 -4.59 3.63
C THR A 36 -2.97 -3.13 3.86
N ILE A 37 -3.46 -2.50 2.82
CA ILE A 37 -4.14 -1.21 2.89
C ILE A 37 -5.59 -1.38 2.41
N SER A 38 -6.50 -0.58 2.96
CA SER A 38 -7.90 -0.46 2.52
C SER A 38 -8.30 1.00 2.29
N TRP A 39 -7.35 1.90 2.34
CA TRP A 39 -7.52 3.31 2.05
C TRP A 39 -6.56 3.73 0.93
N GLY A 40 -7.13 4.32 -0.11
CA GLY A 40 -6.38 4.83 -1.25
C GLY A 40 -7.33 5.44 -2.27
N THR A 41 -6.76 6.23 -3.15
CA THR A 41 -7.47 6.84 -4.27
C THR A 41 -6.67 6.67 -5.54
N LEU A 42 -7.34 6.55 -6.67
CA LEU A 42 -6.74 6.56 -8.01
C LEU A 42 -7.38 7.70 -8.81
N GLY A 43 -6.56 8.48 -9.45
CA GLY A 43 -7.02 9.62 -10.25
C GLY A 43 -5.91 10.24 -11.08
N VAL A 44 -6.12 11.48 -11.46
CA VAL A 44 -5.17 12.24 -12.28
C VAL A 44 -4.76 13.51 -11.54
N GLU A 45 -3.45 13.71 -11.37
CA GLU A 45 -2.87 14.96 -10.87
C GLU A 45 -1.59 15.25 -11.66
N TRP A 46 -1.31 16.52 -11.93
CA TRP A 46 -0.19 16.95 -12.78
C TRP A 46 -0.16 16.27 -14.17
N ALA A 47 -1.36 16.01 -14.75
CA ALA A 47 -1.52 15.28 -16.01
C ALA A 47 -0.91 13.87 -16.02
N ARG A 48 -0.85 13.19 -14.84
CA ARG A 48 -0.32 11.84 -14.66
C ARG A 48 -1.33 10.98 -13.90
N PRO A 49 -1.40 9.69 -14.16
CA PRO A 49 -2.13 8.78 -13.29
C PRO A 49 -1.44 8.69 -11.94
N VAL A 50 -2.18 8.94 -10.86
CA VAL A 50 -1.65 8.94 -9.49
C VAL A 50 -2.48 8.02 -8.61
N PHE A 51 -1.80 7.13 -7.90
CA PHE A 51 -2.39 6.37 -6.79
C PHE A 51 -1.92 6.99 -5.47
N VAL A 52 -2.89 7.47 -4.67
CA VAL A 52 -2.58 7.98 -3.34
C VAL A 52 -2.85 6.89 -2.32
N THR A 53 -1.85 6.54 -1.53
CA THR A 53 -1.98 5.61 -0.40
C THR A 53 -1.76 6.32 0.93
N PHE A 54 -2.39 5.80 1.99
CA PHE A 54 -2.32 6.36 3.33
C PHE A 54 -1.64 5.36 4.26
N VAL A 55 -0.44 5.71 4.74
CA VAL A 55 0.36 4.86 5.63
C VAL A 55 0.55 5.55 6.97
N ARG A 56 0.21 4.86 8.08
CA ARG A 56 0.43 5.42 9.42
C ARG A 56 1.92 5.61 9.72
N GLU A 57 2.26 6.65 10.48
CA GLU A 57 3.63 7.00 10.85
C GLU A 57 4.38 5.85 11.53
N GLY A 58 3.70 5.04 12.34
CA GLY A 58 4.29 3.91 13.06
C GLY A 58 4.52 2.66 12.23
N ARG A 59 4.01 2.56 11.00
CA ARG A 59 4.14 1.35 10.17
C ARG A 59 5.58 1.15 9.67
N PHE A 60 6.06 -0.08 9.75
CA PHE A 60 7.39 -0.44 9.21
C PHE A 60 7.50 -0.19 7.70
N THR A 61 6.44 -0.45 6.94
CA THR A 61 6.37 -0.15 5.51
C THR A 61 6.77 1.29 5.20
N ARG A 62 6.38 2.25 6.05
CA ARG A 62 6.73 3.66 5.90
C ARG A 62 8.25 3.87 5.88
N THR A 63 9.00 3.18 6.73
CA THR A 63 10.46 3.37 6.78
C THR A 63 11.14 2.96 5.48
N LEU A 64 10.70 1.88 4.85
CA LEU A 64 11.21 1.43 3.56
C LEU A 64 10.75 2.35 2.41
N LEU A 65 9.49 2.79 2.47
CA LEU A 65 8.91 3.69 1.48
C LEU A 65 9.57 5.07 1.49
N ASP A 66 9.88 5.61 2.68
CA ASP A 66 10.59 6.89 2.82
C ASP A 66 12.02 6.82 2.27
N GLU A 67 12.64 5.64 2.27
CA GLU A 67 14.01 5.44 1.81
C GLU A 67 14.10 5.42 0.28
N THR A 68 13.21 4.69 -0.39
CA THR A 68 13.29 4.50 -1.85
C THR A 68 12.35 5.41 -2.63
N GLY A 69 11.28 5.90 -2.01
CA GLY A 69 10.24 6.65 -2.71
C GLY A 69 9.48 5.84 -3.75
N GLU A 70 9.52 4.50 -3.66
CA GLU A 70 8.87 3.61 -4.61
C GLU A 70 8.03 2.55 -3.88
N PHE A 71 6.94 2.11 -4.49
CA PHE A 71 6.08 1.05 -3.98
C PHE A 71 5.32 0.35 -5.09
N THR A 72 4.83 -0.86 -4.80
CA THR A 72 3.88 -1.54 -5.66
C THR A 72 2.55 -1.76 -4.94
N ILE A 73 1.46 -1.74 -5.70
CA ILE A 73 0.12 -2.12 -5.25
C ILE A 73 -0.27 -3.41 -5.96
N GLY A 74 -0.40 -4.47 -5.18
CA GLY A 74 -0.90 -5.76 -5.66
C GLY A 74 -2.41 -5.87 -5.42
N VAL A 75 -3.18 -5.94 -6.50
CA VAL A 75 -4.64 -6.07 -6.46
C VAL A 75 -5.01 -7.54 -6.50
N PRO A 76 -5.66 -8.09 -5.44
CA PRO A 76 -6.11 -9.47 -5.41
C PRO A 76 -7.18 -9.76 -6.45
N GLY A 77 -7.03 -10.86 -7.18
CA GLY A 77 -8.02 -11.38 -8.11
C GLY A 77 -8.99 -12.36 -7.47
N GLU A 78 -9.76 -13.01 -8.35
CA GLU A 78 -10.60 -14.15 -7.96
C GLU A 78 -9.72 -15.32 -7.50
N GLY A 79 -10.10 -15.96 -6.39
CA GLY A 79 -9.33 -17.07 -5.82
C GLY A 79 -8.18 -16.68 -4.90
N PHE A 80 -7.86 -15.38 -4.76
CA PHE A 80 -6.85 -14.95 -3.81
C PHE A 80 -7.27 -15.26 -2.36
N ASP A 81 -6.35 -15.86 -1.59
CA ASP A 81 -6.61 -16.18 -0.18
C ASP A 81 -6.64 -14.91 0.69
N ARG A 82 -7.84 -14.47 1.02
CA ARG A 82 -8.05 -13.24 1.81
C ARG A 82 -7.50 -13.30 3.25
N ARG A 83 -7.15 -14.50 3.76
CA ARG A 83 -6.47 -14.64 5.05
C ARG A 83 -5.08 -13.97 5.01
N ILE A 84 -4.45 -13.96 3.83
CA ILE A 84 -3.19 -13.26 3.59
C ILE A 84 -3.35 -11.76 3.88
N LEU A 85 -4.43 -11.12 3.39
CA LEU A 85 -4.68 -9.69 3.67
C LEU A 85 -4.83 -9.42 5.17
N ALA A 86 -5.63 -10.23 5.87
CA ALA A 86 -5.82 -10.07 7.30
C ALA A 86 -4.49 -10.19 8.06
N ARG A 87 -3.68 -11.19 7.70
CA ARG A 87 -2.39 -11.45 8.35
C ARG A 87 -1.36 -10.37 8.00
N ALA A 88 -1.23 -9.98 6.72
CA ALA A 88 -0.31 -8.93 6.26
C ALA A 88 -0.57 -7.58 6.94
N GLY A 89 -1.84 -7.26 7.24
CA GLY A 89 -2.24 -6.06 7.97
C GLY A 89 -1.96 -6.11 9.47
N SER A 90 -1.93 -7.30 10.10
CA SER A 90 -1.87 -7.47 11.55
C SER A 90 -0.48 -7.71 12.12
N ILE A 91 0.49 -8.18 11.32
CA ILE A 91 1.87 -8.45 11.76
C ILE A 91 2.83 -7.34 11.35
N THR A 92 3.92 -7.18 12.09
CA THR A 92 4.98 -6.23 11.73
C THR A 92 6.09 -6.90 10.92
N GLY A 93 6.58 -6.23 9.88
CA GLY A 93 7.75 -6.68 9.12
C GLY A 93 9.09 -6.26 9.73
N ARG A 94 9.11 -5.66 10.93
CA ARG A 94 10.38 -5.32 11.60
C ARG A 94 11.18 -6.57 11.95
N ASP A 95 10.48 -7.56 12.51
CA ASP A 95 11.09 -8.72 13.16
C ASP A 95 10.91 -10.01 12.35
N ILE A 96 10.02 -10.01 11.37
CA ILE A 96 9.70 -11.18 10.54
C ILE A 96 9.77 -10.86 9.05
N ASP A 97 10.13 -11.85 8.27
CA ASP A 97 9.97 -11.82 6.82
C ASP A 97 8.53 -12.17 6.46
N LYS A 98 7.74 -11.13 6.13
CA LYS A 98 6.33 -11.31 5.78
C LYS A 98 6.12 -12.06 4.46
N ILE A 99 7.05 -11.96 3.53
CA ILE A 99 6.94 -12.67 2.24
C ILE A 99 6.99 -14.17 2.51
N ALA A 100 8.00 -14.63 3.25
CA ALA A 100 8.14 -16.03 3.63
C ALA A 100 7.00 -16.50 4.57
N GLU A 101 6.67 -15.71 5.60
CA GLU A 101 5.61 -16.04 6.58
C GLU A 101 4.23 -16.23 5.93
N LEU A 102 3.94 -15.48 4.87
CA LEU A 102 2.66 -15.51 4.19
C LEU A 102 2.65 -16.46 2.97
N GLY A 103 3.77 -17.12 2.67
CA GLY A 103 3.92 -17.98 1.52
C GLY A 103 3.78 -17.22 0.19
N LEU A 104 4.20 -15.96 0.16
CA LEU A 104 4.14 -15.11 -1.03
C LEU A 104 5.43 -15.25 -1.86
N HIS A 105 5.31 -14.96 -3.15
CA HIS A 105 6.44 -14.92 -4.07
C HIS A 105 6.56 -13.53 -4.67
N THR A 106 7.79 -13.06 -4.77
CA THR A 106 8.10 -11.78 -5.42
C THR A 106 8.41 -12.00 -6.90
N VAL A 107 8.01 -11.02 -7.72
CA VAL A 107 8.33 -10.96 -9.15
C VAL A 107 9.08 -9.66 -9.42
N GLU A 108 10.10 -9.74 -10.27
CA GLU A 108 10.88 -8.59 -10.67
C GLU A 108 9.98 -7.49 -11.25
N PRO A 109 10.15 -6.23 -10.81
CA PRO A 109 9.39 -5.12 -11.32
C PRO A 109 9.78 -4.76 -12.76
N GLN A 110 8.92 -4.00 -13.45
CA GLN A 110 9.20 -3.53 -14.81
C GLN A 110 9.95 -2.20 -14.83
N VAL A 111 9.67 -1.29 -13.88
CA VAL A 111 10.16 0.10 -13.88
C VAL A 111 10.75 0.55 -12.55
N VAL A 112 10.10 0.21 -11.43
CA VAL A 112 10.56 0.59 -10.08
C VAL A 112 11.55 -0.43 -9.53
N SER A 113 12.13 -0.18 -8.35
CA SER A 113 13.04 -1.12 -7.67
C SER A 113 12.31 -2.08 -6.71
N VAL A 114 11.02 -1.85 -6.44
CA VAL A 114 10.21 -2.62 -5.50
C VAL A 114 9.50 -3.75 -6.23
N PRO A 115 9.65 -5.02 -5.79
CA PRO A 115 9.07 -6.16 -6.48
C PRO A 115 7.53 -6.18 -6.40
N ALA A 116 6.91 -6.83 -7.36
CA ALA A 116 5.50 -7.21 -7.34
C ALA A 116 5.28 -8.49 -6.52
N ILE A 117 4.02 -8.77 -6.18
CA ILE A 117 3.60 -10.02 -5.53
C ILE A 117 2.89 -10.91 -6.56
N ALA A 118 3.44 -12.09 -6.79
CA ALA A 118 3.00 -13.02 -7.85
C ALA A 118 1.53 -13.48 -7.69
N GLU A 119 1.03 -13.58 -6.47
CA GLU A 119 -0.30 -14.07 -6.16
C GLU A 119 -1.42 -13.06 -6.43
N THR A 120 -1.07 -11.81 -6.77
CA THR A 120 -2.07 -10.78 -7.12
C THR A 120 -2.45 -10.85 -8.60
N ALA A 121 -3.63 -10.38 -8.96
CA ALA A 121 -4.09 -10.42 -10.36
C ALA A 121 -3.60 -9.23 -11.18
N LEU A 122 -3.36 -8.09 -10.51
CA LEU A 122 -2.94 -6.85 -11.15
C LEU A 122 -1.94 -6.14 -10.24
N THR A 123 -0.93 -5.55 -10.86
CA THR A 123 0.10 -4.76 -10.18
C THR A 123 0.15 -3.34 -10.72
N LEU A 124 0.24 -2.37 -9.80
CA LEU A 124 0.62 -0.99 -10.09
C LEU A 124 2.02 -0.75 -9.53
N GLU A 125 2.93 -0.23 -10.34
CA GLU A 125 4.24 0.25 -9.92
C GLU A 125 4.19 1.77 -9.77
N CYS A 126 4.57 2.27 -8.60
CA CYS A 126 4.37 3.66 -8.24
C CYS A 126 5.67 4.31 -7.79
N ARG A 127 5.90 5.53 -8.25
CA ARG A 127 6.98 6.40 -7.78
C ARG A 127 6.41 7.60 -7.04
N VAL A 128 6.82 7.81 -5.81
CA VAL A 128 6.34 8.92 -4.97
C VAL A 128 6.79 10.25 -5.56
N VAL A 129 5.83 11.09 -5.90
CA VAL A 129 6.05 12.45 -6.42
C VAL A 129 5.74 13.51 -5.36
N HIS A 130 4.92 13.17 -4.36
CA HIS A 130 4.60 14.04 -3.24
C HIS A 130 4.24 13.21 -2.01
N ARG A 131 4.51 13.73 -0.81
CA ARG A 131 4.03 13.15 0.44
C ARG A 131 3.57 14.26 1.40
N GLN A 132 2.53 13.97 2.17
CA GLN A 132 1.99 14.94 3.12
C GLN A 132 1.46 14.22 4.37
N LEU A 133 1.93 14.62 5.54
CA LEU A 133 1.32 14.23 6.80
C LEU A 133 -0.07 14.87 6.88
N GLN A 134 -1.10 14.07 7.17
CA GLN A 134 -2.45 14.60 7.37
C GLN A 134 -2.48 15.49 8.62
N ASP A 135 -3.00 16.70 8.46
CA ASP A 135 -3.16 17.63 9.58
C ASP A 135 -4.33 17.22 10.47
N ARG A 136 -4.02 16.82 11.70
CA ARG A 136 -5.01 16.46 12.70
C ARG A 136 -6.05 17.56 12.94
N ASN A 137 -5.61 18.82 12.91
CA ASN A 137 -6.48 19.97 13.20
C ASN A 137 -7.44 20.31 12.06
N ALA A 138 -7.19 19.77 10.85
CA ALA A 138 -8.04 19.94 9.69
C ALA A 138 -9.12 18.83 9.57
N LEU A 139 -9.08 17.81 10.44
CA LEU A 139 -10.02 16.69 10.38
C LEU A 139 -11.27 16.93 11.25
N PRO A 140 -12.47 16.51 10.79
CA PRO A 140 -13.68 16.51 11.61
C PRO A 140 -13.55 15.65 12.88
N ALA A 141 -14.26 16.05 13.93
CA ALA A 141 -14.17 15.43 15.24
C ALA A 141 -14.61 13.94 15.23
N ASP A 142 -15.59 13.57 14.42
CA ASP A 142 -16.06 12.18 14.28
C ASP A 142 -15.01 11.28 13.62
N ILE A 143 -14.26 11.79 12.63
CA ILE A 143 -13.13 11.08 12.03
C ILE A 143 -12.01 10.90 13.05
N LEU A 144 -11.68 11.94 13.81
CA LEU A 144 -10.66 11.86 14.85
C LEU A 144 -11.02 10.85 15.94
N ALA A 145 -12.25 10.89 16.43
CA ALA A 145 -12.73 9.99 17.47
C ALA A 145 -12.70 8.52 17.01
N ARG A 146 -13.05 8.26 15.75
CA ARG A 146 -13.15 6.90 15.22
C ARG A 146 -11.81 6.31 14.82
N PHE A 147 -10.96 7.08 14.15
CA PHE A 147 -9.75 6.55 13.48
C PHE A 147 -8.44 6.97 14.13
N TYR A 148 -8.47 7.98 15.01
CA TYR A 148 -7.29 8.53 15.68
C TYR A 148 -7.52 8.77 17.18
N PRO A 149 -8.18 7.85 17.92
CA PRO A 149 -8.43 8.01 19.34
C PRO A 149 -7.10 8.12 20.10
N GLN A 150 -7.06 8.93 21.16
CA GLN A 150 -5.84 9.13 21.97
C GLN A 150 -5.86 8.37 23.29
N ASP A 151 -7.00 7.84 23.67
CA ASP A 151 -7.29 7.13 24.92
C ASP A 151 -7.17 5.60 24.81
N VAL A 152 -6.69 5.10 23.67
CA VAL A 152 -6.45 3.68 23.42
C VAL A 152 -4.97 3.35 23.46
N PRO A 153 -4.57 2.13 23.87
CA PRO A 153 -3.19 1.69 23.80
C PRO A 153 -2.73 1.59 22.33
N SER A 154 -1.49 1.99 22.06
CA SER A 154 -0.84 1.67 20.79
C SER A 154 -0.51 0.20 20.74
N THR A 155 -0.80 -0.46 19.61
CA THR A 155 -0.41 -1.84 19.34
C THR A 155 0.85 -1.86 18.48
N ASN A 156 1.56 -3.00 18.44
CA ASN A 156 2.75 -3.17 17.61
C ASN A 156 2.48 -3.02 16.11
N CYS A 157 1.27 -3.37 15.69
CA CYS A 157 0.86 -3.34 14.28
C CYS A 157 -0.01 -2.13 13.96
N ASP A 158 -0.74 -1.66 14.95
CA ASP A 158 -1.73 -0.60 14.83
C ASP A 158 -1.53 0.42 15.92
N SER A 159 -0.72 1.41 15.64
CA SER A 159 -0.82 2.64 16.39
C SER A 159 -2.09 3.35 15.92
N ASN A 160 -3.16 3.23 16.69
CA ASN A 160 -4.41 3.92 16.39
C ASN A 160 -4.36 5.42 16.66
N ARG A 161 -3.28 5.90 17.29
CA ARG A 161 -3.12 7.30 17.70
C ARG A 161 -2.38 8.15 16.68
N ASP A 162 -1.49 7.53 15.90
CA ASP A 162 -0.67 8.22 14.92
C ASP A 162 -1.46 8.55 13.65
N MET A 163 -1.03 9.63 13.01
CA MET A 163 -1.65 10.10 11.77
C MET A 163 -1.20 9.27 10.57
N HIS A 164 -1.88 9.44 9.46
CA HIS A 164 -1.44 8.90 8.19
C HIS A 164 -0.62 9.94 7.42
N ILE A 165 0.36 9.44 6.70
CA ILE A 165 1.04 10.16 5.65
C ILE A 165 0.39 9.74 4.33
N ALA A 166 -0.06 10.70 3.55
CA ALA A 166 -0.50 10.50 2.17
C ALA A 166 0.73 10.46 1.26
N TYR A 167 0.91 9.36 0.54
CA TYR A 167 1.95 9.19 -0.48
C TYR A 167 1.29 9.22 -1.85
N TYR A 168 1.62 10.20 -2.64
CA TYR A 168 1.16 10.38 -4.01
C TYR A 168 2.14 9.67 -4.94
N GLY A 169 1.77 8.50 -5.41
CA GLY A 169 2.58 7.71 -6.33
C GLY A 169 2.12 7.88 -7.76
N GLU A 170 2.96 8.45 -8.63
CA GLU A 170 2.76 8.35 -10.07
C GLU A 170 2.76 6.87 -10.45
N VAL A 171 1.71 6.41 -11.13
CA VAL A 171 1.66 5.05 -11.67
C VAL A 171 2.52 5.00 -12.92
N VAL A 172 3.72 4.46 -12.79
CA VAL A 172 4.72 4.39 -13.88
C VAL A 172 4.62 3.11 -14.71
N ALA A 173 4.00 2.07 -14.16
CA ALA A 173 3.61 0.86 -14.88
C ALA A 173 2.37 0.23 -14.22
N ALA A 174 1.53 -0.42 -15.03
CA ALA A 174 0.42 -1.23 -14.57
C ALA A 174 0.28 -2.45 -15.50
N TYR A 175 0.06 -3.63 -14.91
CA TYR A 175 -0.02 -4.89 -15.68
C TYR A 175 -0.76 -5.99 -14.92
N THR A 176 -1.32 -6.94 -15.65
CA THR A 176 -1.85 -8.20 -15.09
C THR A 176 -0.72 -9.14 -14.70
N MET A 177 -0.95 -10.03 -13.73
CA MET A 177 0.03 -11.04 -13.31
C MET A 177 -0.22 -12.37 -14.00
#